data_506194ac056c042f4074c74b1b5f6eb3
#
_entry.id   506194ac056c042f4074c74b1b5f6eb3
#
_cell.length_a   1.000
_cell.length_b   1.000
_cell.length_c   1.000
_cell.angle_alpha   90.00
_cell.angle_beta   90.00
_cell.angle_gamma   90.00
#
_symmetry.space_group_name_H-M   'P 1'
#
loop_
_entity.id
_entity.type
_entity.pdbx_description
1 polymer ?
#
loop_
_entity_poly.entity_id
_entity_poly.type
_entity_poly.pdbx_seq_one_letter_code
_entity_poly.pdbx_strand_id
1 'polypeptide(L)'
;MKMKNQSGITLVALVVTIVVLLILAGVSIKLVLGENGLITQAKEAREQTKSAEVNEKSQMDSASDFISEVVNGTELPQTNETKPYMPGDGFTKVEGTNLANGLTIQDTDGNQYVWVEVPKIATVYSTAGLNITEFTTDEYNKIEADLHTYTMTYRKGKSTTETSYKDEWYEDTNNTADWYTSERYTAQKQKMLKSVYQNGGFWVAKYEAGLTEENNRTSHTTPTIAPKSKQNLVPYTYVTRTEAKKLAEMVTYTKVETTYKGSLMFGVQWDLV
;
A
#
# COMPACT_ATOMS: atom_id res chain seq x y z
N MET A 1 -39.47 -73.58 27.01
CA MET A 1 -38.64 -72.76 26.12
C MET A 1 -39.40 -71.48 25.89
N LYS A 2 -38.98 -70.37 26.49
CA LYS A 2 -39.66 -69.07 26.38
C LYS A 2 -39.04 -68.31 25.23
N MET A 3 -39.83 -68.13 24.15
CA MET A 3 -39.40 -67.26 23.03
C MET A 3 -39.42 -65.81 23.43
N LYS A 4 -38.28 -65.18 23.36
CA LYS A 4 -38.09 -63.74 23.59
C LYS A 4 -38.68 -62.99 22.36
N ASN A 5 -39.76 -62.25 22.55
CA ASN A 5 -40.29 -61.36 21.53
C ASN A 5 -39.24 -60.31 21.23
N GLN A 6 -38.66 -60.34 20.02
CA GLN A 6 -37.88 -59.25 19.48
C GLN A 6 -38.87 -58.25 18.86
N SER A 7 -39.10 -57.15 19.58
CA SER A 7 -39.84 -56.02 19.01
C SER A 7 -38.99 -55.34 17.95
N GLY A 8 -39.28 -55.62 16.72
CA GLY A 8 -38.67 -54.89 15.59
C GLY A 8 -39.07 -53.40 15.61
N ILE A 9 -38.13 -52.53 15.34
CA ILE A 9 -38.38 -51.10 15.14
C ILE A 9 -39.44 -51.00 14.03
N THR A 10 -40.58 -50.34 14.29
CA THR A 10 -41.59 -50.13 13.26
C THR A 10 -41.05 -49.26 12.14
N LEU A 11 -41.43 -49.50 10.89
CA LEU A 11 -40.98 -48.73 9.72
C LEU A 11 -41.21 -47.23 9.92
N VAL A 12 -42.27 -46.85 10.60
CA VAL A 12 -42.58 -45.46 10.98
C VAL A 12 -41.52 -44.88 11.96
N ALA A 13 -41.11 -45.65 12.98
CA ALA A 13 -40.10 -45.21 13.91
C ALA A 13 -38.73 -45.02 13.21
N LEU A 14 -38.37 -45.91 12.29
CA LEU A 14 -37.15 -45.78 11.48
C LEU A 14 -37.17 -44.53 10.60
N VAL A 15 -38.29 -44.26 9.86
CA VAL A 15 -38.44 -43.07 9.04
C VAL A 15 -38.34 -41.77 9.87
N VAL A 16 -39.05 -41.73 10.99
CA VAL A 16 -39.00 -40.56 11.89
C VAL A 16 -37.58 -40.32 12.41
N THR A 17 -36.87 -41.37 12.79
CA THR A 17 -35.46 -41.25 13.25
C THR A 17 -34.53 -40.69 12.15
N ILE A 18 -34.68 -41.18 10.91
CA ILE A 18 -33.88 -40.67 9.77
C ILE A 18 -34.20 -39.21 9.51
N VAL A 19 -35.48 -38.81 9.51
CA VAL A 19 -35.87 -37.41 9.28
C VAL A 19 -35.33 -36.49 10.37
N VAL A 20 -35.42 -36.89 11.63
CA VAL A 20 -34.88 -36.13 12.76
C VAL A 20 -33.33 -35.98 12.62
N LEU A 21 -32.64 -37.06 12.26
CA LEU A 21 -31.17 -37.02 12.07
C LEU A 21 -30.78 -36.11 10.90
N LEU A 22 -31.52 -36.09 9.80
CA LEU A 22 -31.29 -35.21 8.68
C LEU A 22 -31.51 -33.73 9.03
N ILE A 23 -32.57 -33.43 9.81
CA ILE A 23 -32.82 -32.07 10.31
C ILE A 23 -31.68 -31.63 11.25
N LEU A 24 -31.28 -32.46 12.21
CA LEU A 24 -30.18 -32.15 13.14
C LEU A 24 -28.85 -31.97 12.37
N ALA A 25 -28.54 -32.82 11.41
CA ALA A 25 -27.36 -32.68 10.57
C ALA A 25 -27.38 -31.38 9.76
N GLY A 26 -28.52 -31.04 9.14
CA GLY A 26 -28.69 -29.81 8.38
C GLY A 26 -28.50 -28.54 9.22
N VAL A 27 -29.08 -28.52 10.45
CA VAL A 27 -28.90 -27.41 11.40
C VAL A 27 -27.44 -27.30 11.84
N SER A 28 -26.79 -28.42 12.16
CA SER A 28 -25.39 -28.44 12.58
C SER A 28 -24.45 -27.94 11.48
N ILE A 29 -24.68 -28.36 10.24
CA ILE A 29 -23.88 -27.90 9.07
C ILE A 29 -24.09 -26.40 8.85
N LYS A 30 -25.31 -25.90 8.93
CA LYS A 30 -25.60 -24.47 8.77
C LYS A 30 -24.96 -23.61 9.86
N LEU A 31 -24.88 -24.12 11.08
CA LEU A 31 -24.29 -23.42 12.23
C LEU A 31 -22.75 -23.36 12.15
N VAL A 32 -22.13 -24.32 11.49
CA VAL A 32 -20.68 -24.37 11.30
C VAL A 32 -20.23 -23.69 10.02
N LEU A 33 -20.93 -23.90 8.91
CA LEU A 33 -20.54 -23.48 7.55
C LEU A 33 -21.40 -22.33 6.97
N GLY A 34 -22.46 -21.89 7.67
CA GLY A 34 -23.34 -20.81 7.21
C GLY A 34 -22.63 -19.45 7.18
N GLU A 35 -23.26 -18.46 6.55
CA GLU A 35 -22.72 -17.08 6.46
C GLU A 35 -22.36 -16.46 7.81
N ASN A 36 -23.06 -16.86 8.89
CA ASN A 36 -22.74 -16.49 10.27
C ASN A 36 -22.20 -17.70 11.08
N GLY A 37 -21.63 -18.69 10.40
CA GLY A 37 -21.11 -19.90 11.03
C GLY A 37 -19.79 -19.68 11.75
N LEU A 38 -19.45 -20.60 12.67
CA LEU A 38 -18.21 -20.55 13.45
C LEU A 38 -16.94 -20.43 12.59
N ILE A 39 -16.92 -21.04 11.40
CA ILE A 39 -15.77 -20.96 10.48
C ILE A 39 -15.65 -19.57 9.89
N THR A 40 -16.78 -18.93 9.54
CA THR A 40 -16.78 -17.56 9.00
C THR A 40 -16.34 -16.56 10.06
N GLN A 41 -16.88 -16.68 11.28
CA GLN A 41 -16.46 -15.85 12.42
C GLN A 41 -14.98 -16.05 12.78
N ALA A 42 -14.46 -17.28 12.71
CA ALA A 42 -13.06 -17.57 12.95
C ALA A 42 -12.14 -16.96 11.86
N LYS A 43 -12.59 -16.94 10.60
CA LYS A 43 -11.87 -16.26 9.51
C LYS A 43 -11.88 -14.74 9.71
N GLU A 44 -13.02 -14.15 10.00
CA GLU A 44 -13.15 -12.72 10.27
C GLU A 44 -12.29 -12.28 11.46
N ALA A 45 -12.32 -13.04 12.57
CA ALA A 45 -11.48 -12.80 13.73
C ALA A 45 -9.99 -12.88 13.38
N ARG A 46 -9.59 -13.85 12.54
CA ARG A 46 -8.20 -13.99 12.07
C ARG A 46 -7.78 -12.82 11.19
N GLU A 47 -8.65 -12.34 10.31
CA GLU A 47 -8.41 -11.17 9.46
C GLU A 47 -8.30 -9.90 10.32
N GLN A 48 -9.16 -9.74 11.31
CA GLN A 48 -9.11 -8.63 12.27
C GLN A 48 -7.83 -8.66 13.09
N THR A 49 -7.42 -9.84 13.59
CA THR A 49 -6.16 -10.00 14.34
C THR A 49 -4.97 -9.67 13.47
N LYS A 50 -4.96 -10.11 12.22
CA LYS A 50 -3.91 -9.80 11.25
C LYS A 50 -3.83 -8.31 10.91
N SER A 51 -4.99 -7.65 10.78
CA SER A 51 -5.06 -6.20 10.59
C SER A 51 -4.58 -5.43 11.82
N ALA A 52 -4.93 -5.89 13.03
CA ALA A 52 -4.45 -5.31 14.28
C ALA A 52 -2.92 -5.46 14.42
N GLU A 53 -2.38 -6.64 14.13
CA GLU A 53 -0.94 -6.94 14.18
C GLU A 53 -0.14 -6.06 13.19
N VAL A 54 -0.66 -5.85 11.97
CA VAL A 54 -0.07 -4.93 10.99
C VAL A 54 -0.13 -3.47 11.48
N ASN A 55 -1.23 -3.07 12.12
CA ASN A 55 -1.38 -1.73 12.67
C ASN A 55 -0.47 -1.50 13.89
N GLU A 56 -0.38 -2.45 14.82
CA GLU A 56 0.56 -2.39 15.96
C GLU A 56 2.01 -2.31 15.48
N LYS A 57 2.39 -3.16 14.54
CA LYS A 57 3.73 -3.12 13.96
C LYS A 57 4.02 -1.78 13.29
N SER A 58 3.07 -1.22 12.55
CA SER A 58 3.21 0.10 11.92
C SER A 58 3.33 1.24 12.94
N GLN A 59 2.65 1.14 14.08
CA GLN A 59 2.75 2.13 15.16
C GLN A 59 4.06 1.98 15.94
N MET A 60 4.53 0.75 16.18
CA MET A 60 5.83 0.49 16.80
C MET A 60 6.97 0.93 15.89
N ASP A 61 6.89 0.66 14.59
CA ASP A 61 7.88 1.12 13.61
C ASP A 61 7.92 2.66 13.59
N SER A 62 6.77 3.35 13.62
CA SER A 62 6.70 4.81 13.69
C SER A 62 7.27 5.39 14.99
N ALA A 63 7.05 4.73 16.11
CA ALA A 63 7.60 5.14 17.40
C ALA A 63 9.12 4.88 17.48
N SER A 64 9.59 3.77 16.95
CA SER A 64 11.02 3.44 16.84
C SER A 64 11.74 4.42 15.92
N ASP A 65 11.09 4.81 14.82
CA ASP A 65 11.57 5.79 13.87
C ASP A 65 11.77 7.17 14.53
N PHE A 66 10.78 7.62 15.29
CA PHE A 66 10.86 8.87 16.05
C PHE A 66 12.00 8.85 17.08
N ILE A 67 12.17 7.74 17.82
CA ILE A 67 13.23 7.61 18.81
C ILE A 67 14.61 7.60 18.14
N SER A 68 14.80 6.88 17.03
CA SER A 68 16.06 6.83 16.31
C SER A 68 16.41 8.16 15.63
N GLU A 69 15.43 8.91 15.20
CA GLU A 69 15.57 10.27 14.63
C GLU A 69 16.07 11.27 15.70
N VAL A 70 15.49 11.22 16.89
CA VAL A 70 15.89 12.07 18.03
C VAL A 70 17.29 11.72 18.54
N VAL A 71 17.66 10.44 18.54
CA VAL A 71 18.97 9.97 19.06
C VAL A 71 20.12 10.24 18.08
N ASN A 72 19.87 10.21 16.77
CA ASN A 72 20.91 10.33 15.73
C ASN A 72 21.12 11.75 15.18
N GLY A 73 20.41 12.77 15.67
CA GLY A 73 20.61 14.17 15.26
C GLY A 73 20.22 14.46 13.79
N THR A 74 19.47 13.60 13.15
CA THR A 74 18.99 13.75 11.76
C THR A 74 17.54 14.22 11.74
N GLU A 75 17.22 15.22 12.56
CA GLU A 75 15.85 15.75 12.60
C GLU A 75 15.49 16.44 11.26
N LEU A 76 14.50 15.87 10.58
CA LEU A 76 13.87 16.55 9.46
C LEU A 76 12.87 17.60 9.97
N PRO A 77 12.71 18.72 9.26
CA PRO A 77 11.73 19.75 9.65
C PRO A 77 10.32 19.17 9.60
N GLN A 78 9.57 19.32 10.68
CA GLN A 78 8.20 18.85 10.82
C GLN A 78 7.27 20.01 11.19
N THR A 79 6.01 19.90 10.77
CA THR A 79 4.91 20.75 11.21
C THR A 79 3.76 19.88 11.74
N ASN A 80 2.68 20.50 12.19
CA ASN A 80 1.46 19.76 12.53
C ASN A 80 0.82 19.07 11.32
N GLU A 81 1.13 19.52 10.11
CA GLU A 81 0.47 19.18 8.85
C GLU A 81 1.32 18.23 8.00
N THR A 82 2.64 18.25 8.17
CA THR A 82 3.57 17.40 7.44
C THR A 82 4.70 16.90 8.33
N LYS A 83 5.02 15.61 8.24
CA LYS A 83 6.00 14.92 9.06
C LYS A 83 6.92 14.09 8.16
N PRO A 84 7.86 14.74 7.46
CA PRO A 84 8.86 14.01 6.69
C PRO A 84 9.65 13.04 7.57
N TYR A 85 9.99 11.92 7.02
CA TYR A 85 10.72 10.85 7.71
C TYR A 85 11.90 10.35 6.89
N MET A 86 12.92 9.79 7.54
CA MET A 86 14.02 9.11 6.85
C MET A 86 13.55 7.73 6.37
N PRO A 87 13.58 7.45 5.06
CA PRO A 87 13.07 6.19 4.52
C PRO A 87 13.96 4.97 4.83
N GLY A 88 15.23 5.22 5.17
CA GLY A 88 16.19 4.16 5.46
C GLY A 88 17.40 4.66 6.21
N ASP A 89 18.22 3.72 6.70
CA ASP A 89 19.51 4.01 7.32
C ASP A 89 20.47 4.57 6.27
N GLY A 90 21.34 5.47 6.69
CA GLY A 90 22.32 6.11 5.81
C GLY A 90 21.79 7.25 4.94
N PHE A 91 20.50 7.58 5.03
CA PHE A 91 19.99 8.81 4.43
C PHE A 91 20.42 10.03 5.25
N THR A 92 20.72 11.12 4.56
CA THR A 92 21.05 12.41 5.16
C THR A 92 20.27 13.53 4.48
N LYS A 93 19.94 14.56 5.26
CA LYS A 93 19.34 15.78 4.70
C LYS A 93 20.36 16.52 3.85
N VAL A 94 19.96 16.98 2.67
CA VAL A 94 20.80 17.85 1.84
C VAL A 94 20.81 19.24 2.45
N GLU A 95 21.99 19.78 2.70
CA GLU A 95 22.18 21.11 3.30
C GLU A 95 21.51 22.20 2.47
N GLY A 96 20.96 23.21 3.16
CA GLY A 96 20.25 24.32 2.51
C GLY A 96 18.83 24.02 2.04
N THR A 97 18.36 22.78 2.13
CA THR A 97 16.98 22.41 1.77
C THR A 97 16.04 22.39 2.99
N ASN A 98 14.80 22.78 2.79
CA ASN A 98 13.73 22.78 3.80
C ASN A 98 12.35 22.63 3.12
N LEU A 99 11.26 22.57 3.91
CA LEU A 99 9.91 22.42 3.37
C LEU A 99 9.52 23.52 2.36
N ALA A 100 9.97 24.75 2.58
CA ALA A 100 9.61 25.86 1.70
C ALA A 100 10.34 25.89 0.35
N ASN A 101 11.53 25.27 0.28
CA ASN A 101 12.36 25.28 -0.94
C ASN A 101 12.69 23.89 -1.49
N GLY A 102 11.88 22.88 -1.13
CA GLY A 102 12.03 21.52 -1.61
C GLY A 102 12.99 20.69 -0.74
N LEU A 103 12.52 20.32 0.45
CA LEU A 103 13.25 19.42 1.36
C LEU A 103 13.78 18.20 0.60
N THR A 104 15.08 18.01 0.64
CA THR A 104 15.77 16.96 -0.11
C THR A 104 16.62 16.11 0.85
N ILE A 105 16.58 14.81 0.64
CA ILE A 105 17.48 13.84 1.29
C ILE A 105 18.31 13.13 0.23
N GLN A 106 19.42 12.55 0.65
CA GLN A 106 20.24 11.70 -0.20
C GLN A 106 20.65 10.43 0.55
N ASP A 107 20.79 9.33 -0.20
CA ASP A 107 21.35 8.09 0.32
C ASP A 107 22.89 8.11 0.29
N THR A 108 23.51 7.03 0.79
CA THR A 108 24.98 6.88 0.80
C THR A 108 25.60 6.85 -0.59
N ASP A 109 24.84 6.47 -1.60
CA ASP A 109 25.28 6.49 -3.00
C ASP A 109 25.11 7.87 -3.66
N GLY A 110 24.48 8.83 -2.96
CA GLY A 110 24.19 10.17 -3.45
C GLY A 110 22.98 10.27 -4.35
N ASN A 111 22.08 9.28 -4.36
CA ASN A 111 20.77 9.43 -4.97
C ASN A 111 19.94 10.41 -4.15
N GLN A 112 19.26 11.34 -4.80
CA GLN A 112 18.49 12.39 -4.15
C GLN A 112 16.99 12.18 -4.30
N TYR A 113 16.26 12.53 -3.24
CA TYR A 113 14.81 12.44 -3.16
C TYR A 113 14.27 13.74 -2.58
N VAL A 114 13.18 14.22 -3.13
CA VAL A 114 12.51 15.44 -2.70
C VAL A 114 11.19 15.08 -2.00
N TRP A 115 10.88 15.81 -0.92
CA TRP A 115 9.60 15.68 -0.23
C TRP A 115 8.52 16.45 -0.98
N VAL A 116 7.46 15.73 -1.36
CA VAL A 116 6.24 16.31 -1.91
C VAL A 116 5.25 16.45 -0.76
N GLU A 117 4.97 17.69 -0.39
CA GLU A 117 4.09 17.99 0.72
C GLU A 117 2.62 17.84 0.31
N VAL A 118 1.86 17.10 1.11
CA VAL A 118 0.40 16.94 1.00
C VAL A 118 -0.17 17.21 2.38
N PRO A 119 -0.37 18.47 2.75
CA PRO A 119 -0.61 18.85 4.13
C PRO A 119 -1.87 18.20 4.69
N LYS A 120 -1.78 17.66 5.91
CA LYS A 120 -2.90 17.03 6.60
C LYS A 120 -3.84 18.09 7.19
N ILE A 121 -4.63 18.71 6.33
CA ILE A 121 -5.57 19.78 6.67
C ILE A 121 -6.98 19.48 6.11
N ALA A 122 -8.00 20.13 6.67
CA ALA A 122 -9.40 19.91 6.32
C ALA A 122 -9.73 20.27 4.86
N THR A 123 -8.99 21.19 4.25
CA THR A 123 -9.17 21.55 2.84
C THR A 123 -8.62 20.51 1.87
N VAL A 124 -7.65 19.70 2.28
CA VAL A 124 -7.15 18.53 1.52
C VAL A 124 -8.05 17.34 1.78
N TYR A 125 -8.31 16.99 3.04
CA TYR A 125 -9.09 15.81 3.43
C TYR A 125 -10.50 16.19 3.86
N SER A 126 -11.27 16.78 2.93
CA SER A 126 -12.60 17.32 3.21
C SER A 126 -13.65 16.23 3.47
N THR A 127 -13.48 15.05 2.89
CA THR A 127 -14.40 13.92 3.04
C THR A 127 -13.89 12.88 4.03
N ALA A 128 -12.60 12.55 3.96
CA ALA A 128 -11.95 11.59 4.84
C ALA A 128 -11.80 12.15 6.29
N GLY A 129 -11.68 13.47 6.43
CA GLY A 129 -11.41 14.11 7.72
C GLY A 129 -9.97 13.90 8.20
N LEU A 130 -9.66 14.32 9.43
CA LEU A 130 -8.29 14.33 9.95
C LEU A 130 -8.00 13.27 11.01
N ASN A 131 -9.01 12.49 11.43
CA ASN A 131 -8.94 11.62 12.60
C ASN A 131 -9.20 10.13 12.27
N ILE A 132 -8.75 9.67 11.09
CA ILE A 132 -8.87 8.24 10.75
C ILE A 132 -7.95 7.44 11.67
N THR A 133 -8.52 6.50 12.41
CA THR A 133 -7.81 5.54 13.26
C THR A 133 -7.78 4.15 12.65
N GLU A 134 -8.85 3.80 11.91
CA GLU A 134 -8.97 2.53 11.20
C GLU A 134 -9.04 2.78 9.70
N PHE A 135 -8.18 2.13 8.94
CA PHE A 135 -8.08 2.29 7.49
C PHE A 135 -8.88 1.18 6.79
N THR A 136 -10.18 1.37 6.69
CA THR A 136 -11.08 0.51 5.91
C THR A 136 -10.98 0.84 4.41
N THR A 137 -11.55 -0.02 3.56
CA THR A 137 -11.66 0.26 2.11
C THR A 137 -12.37 1.58 1.84
N ASP A 138 -13.41 1.89 2.61
CA ASP A 138 -14.16 3.16 2.48
C ASP A 138 -13.28 4.37 2.82
N GLU A 139 -12.48 4.28 3.87
CA GLU A 139 -11.54 5.36 4.25
C GLU A 139 -10.46 5.57 3.17
N TYR A 140 -9.93 4.51 2.59
CA TYR A 140 -8.99 4.63 1.47
C TYR A 140 -9.63 5.31 0.24
N ASN A 141 -10.86 4.96 -0.08
CA ASN A 141 -11.60 5.57 -1.20
C ASN A 141 -11.83 7.06 -0.95
N LYS A 142 -12.17 7.47 0.28
CA LYS A 142 -12.32 8.88 0.65
C LYS A 142 -11.00 9.64 0.53
N ILE A 143 -9.90 9.07 1.06
CA ILE A 143 -8.56 9.67 0.94
C ILE A 143 -8.19 9.86 -0.53
N GLU A 144 -8.33 8.84 -1.35
CA GLU A 144 -8.00 8.91 -2.78
C GLU A 144 -8.84 9.97 -3.50
N ALA A 145 -10.16 10.02 -3.24
CA ALA A 145 -11.05 11.02 -3.82
C ALA A 145 -10.71 12.45 -3.39
N ASP A 146 -10.38 12.65 -2.12
CA ASP A 146 -9.94 13.95 -1.59
C ASP A 146 -8.63 14.41 -2.25
N LEU A 147 -7.65 13.52 -2.39
CA LEU A 147 -6.39 13.83 -3.06
C LEU A 147 -6.58 14.17 -4.54
N HIS A 148 -7.41 13.45 -5.26
CA HIS A 148 -7.76 13.80 -6.64
C HIS A 148 -8.45 15.15 -6.72
N THR A 149 -9.36 15.47 -5.80
CA THR A 149 -10.00 16.78 -5.73
C THR A 149 -8.99 17.87 -5.44
N TYR A 150 -8.06 17.64 -4.54
CA TYR A 150 -7.00 18.58 -4.20
C TYR A 150 -6.09 18.88 -5.39
N THR A 151 -5.67 17.86 -6.15
CA THR A 151 -4.85 18.07 -7.36
C THR A 151 -5.58 18.92 -8.40
N MET A 152 -6.89 18.77 -8.54
CA MET A 152 -7.69 19.57 -9.47
C MET A 152 -7.67 21.07 -9.17
N THR A 153 -7.36 21.50 -7.94
CA THR A 153 -7.23 22.92 -7.60
C THR A 153 -6.06 23.58 -8.34
N TYR A 154 -5.00 22.84 -8.60
CA TYR A 154 -3.82 23.32 -9.35
C TYR A 154 -4.00 23.29 -10.86
N ARG A 155 -4.94 22.49 -11.36
CA ARG A 155 -5.28 22.38 -12.78
C ARG A 155 -6.31 23.40 -13.25
N LYS A 156 -6.94 24.14 -12.32
CA LYS A 156 -7.95 25.16 -12.63
C LYS A 156 -7.41 26.18 -13.65
N GLY A 157 -8.09 26.26 -14.81
CA GLY A 157 -7.76 27.18 -15.89
C GLY A 157 -6.99 26.53 -17.05
N LYS A 158 -6.60 25.25 -16.97
CA LYS A 158 -5.94 24.54 -18.07
C LYS A 158 -6.89 23.70 -18.92
N SER A 159 -7.94 23.12 -18.35
CA SER A 159 -9.04 22.48 -19.08
C SER A 159 -10.25 22.30 -18.15
N THR A 160 -11.45 22.56 -18.67
CA THR A 160 -12.72 22.28 -17.98
C THR A 160 -13.22 20.85 -18.22
N THR A 161 -12.52 20.09 -19.07
CA THR A 161 -12.87 18.73 -19.49
C THR A 161 -11.95 17.66 -18.95
N GLU A 162 -10.85 18.04 -18.29
CA GLU A 162 -9.99 17.06 -17.63
C GLU A 162 -10.68 16.51 -16.38
N THR A 163 -11.15 15.29 -16.49
CA THR A 163 -11.56 14.50 -15.33
C THR A 163 -10.31 14.01 -14.62
N SER A 164 -10.34 14.00 -13.28
CA SER A 164 -9.36 13.23 -12.50
C SER A 164 -9.39 11.79 -13.01
N TYR A 165 -8.24 11.27 -13.39
CA TYR A 165 -8.22 9.86 -13.72
C TYR A 165 -8.17 9.01 -12.44
N LYS A 166 -8.65 7.77 -12.53
CA LYS A 166 -8.63 6.84 -11.43
C LYS A 166 -7.39 5.98 -11.50
N ASP A 167 -6.78 5.73 -10.38
CA ASP A 167 -5.72 4.74 -10.25
C ASP A 167 -6.32 3.32 -10.27
N GLU A 168 -6.62 2.83 -11.46
CA GLU A 168 -7.18 1.50 -11.67
C GLU A 168 -6.08 0.50 -12.04
N TRP A 169 -6.26 -0.72 -11.60
CA TRP A 169 -5.41 -1.80 -12.04
C TRP A 169 -5.74 -2.20 -13.49
N TYR A 170 -4.71 -2.38 -14.28
CA TYR A 170 -4.81 -2.91 -15.64
C TYR A 170 -3.91 -4.12 -15.79
N GLU A 171 -4.44 -5.20 -16.34
CA GLU A 171 -3.66 -6.37 -16.68
C GLU A 171 -2.57 -6.03 -17.70
N ASP A 172 -1.38 -6.60 -17.53
CA ASP A 172 -0.37 -6.60 -18.57
C ASP A 172 -0.50 -7.89 -19.39
N THR A 173 -1.29 -7.84 -20.45
CA THR A 173 -1.57 -8.99 -21.32
C THR A 173 -0.33 -9.54 -22.01
N ASN A 174 0.74 -8.74 -22.12
CA ASN A 174 2.01 -9.16 -22.74
C ASN A 174 2.99 -9.77 -21.71
N ASN A 175 2.77 -9.53 -20.42
CA ASN A 175 3.67 -10.01 -19.36
C ASN A 175 2.93 -10.17 -18.03
N THR A 176 1.95 -11.05 -18.02
CA THR A 176 1.06 -11.28 -16.86
C THR A 176 1.78 -11.77 -15.62
N ALA A 177 2.88 -12.51 -15.77
CA ALA A 177 3.60 -13.13 -14.66
C ALA A 177 4.35 -12.10 -13.78
N ASP A 178 4.76 -10.99 -14.34
CA ASP A 178 5.66 -10.03 -13.69
C ASP A 178 4.98 -8.71 -13.28
N TRP A 179 3.79 -8.44 -13.82
CA TRP A 179 2.99 -7.30 -13.40
C TRP A 179 2.28 -7.58 -12.07
N TYR A 180 1.74 -6.57 -11.46
CA TYR A 180 0.94 -6.71 -10.24
C TYR A 180 -0.34 -7.51 -10.51
N THR A 181 -0.72 -8.41 -9.61
CA THR A 181 -2.11 -8.85 -9.51
C THR A 181 -2.98 -7.68 -9.02
N SER A 182 -4.28 -7.75 -9.25
CA SER A 182 -5.24 -6.74 -8.79
C SER A 182 -5.15 -6.51 -7.28
N GLU A 183 -5.05 -7.58 -6.51
CA GLU A 183 -4.96 -7.55 -5.04
C GLU A 183 -3.65 -6.89 -4.59
N ARG A 184 -2.52 -7.24 -5.22
CA ARG A 184 -1.22 -6.66 -4.88
C ARG A 184 -1.15 -5.17 -5.23
N TYR A 185 -1.73 -4.78 -6.37
CA TYR A 185 -1.82 -3.38 -6.77
C TYR A 185 -2.65 -2.59 -5.75
N THR A 186 -3.84 -3.10 -5.40
CA THR A 186 -4.73 -2.48 -4.42
C THR A 186 -4.06 -2.34 -3.06
N ALA A 187 -3.40 -3.39 -2.57
CA ALA A 187 -2.70 -3.35 -1.29
C ALA A 187 -1.55 -2.31 -1.28
N GLN A 188 -0.80 -2.20 -2.38
CA GLN A 188 0.26 -1.19 -2.50
C GLN A 188 -0.30 0.23 -2.57
N LYS A 189 -1.39 0.46 -3.32
CA LYS A 189 -2.08 1.74 -3.36
C LYS A 189 -2.58 2.16 -1.98
N GLN A 190 -3.22 1.25 -1.27
CA GLN A 190 -3.69 1.50 0.10
C GLN A 190 -2.54 1.83 1.06
N LYS A 191 -1.42 1.12 0.97
CA LYS A 191 -0.22 1.43 1.76
C LYS A 191 0.31 2.84 1.46
N MET A 192 0.36 3.22 0.20
CA MET A 192 0.76 4.56 -0.23
C MET A 192 -0.21 5.62 0.31
N LEU A 193 -1.52 5.46 0.10
CA LEU A 193 -2.54 6.40 0.59
C LEU A 193 -2.48 6.60 2.11
N LYS A 194 -2.32 5.50 2.86
CA LYS A 194 -2.13 5.55 4.33
C LYS A 194 -0.90 6.35 4.70
N SER A 195 0.24 6.08 4.05
CA SER A 195 1.49 6.79 4.32
C SER A 195 1.39 8.28 4.03
N VAL A 196 0.84 8.67 2.89
CA VAL A 196 0.61 10.09 2.54
C VAL A 196 -0.30 10.77 3.56
N TYR A 197 -1.41 10.14 3.94
CA TYR A 197 -2.33 10.67 4.94
C TYR A 197 -1.70 10.83 6.32
N GLN A 198 -0.89 9.85 6.75
CA GLN A 198 -0.26 9.87 8.08
C GLN A 198 0.89 10.86 8.18
N ASN A 199 1.69 10.97 7.12
CA ASN A 199 2.91 11.77 7.12
C ASN A 199 2.74 13.16 6.48
N GLY A 200 1.62 13.44 5.84
CA GLY A 200 1.40 14.72 5.16
C GLY A 200 2.30 14.93 3.96
N GLY A 201 2.66 13.84 3.26
CA GLY A 201 3.52 13.89 2.07
C GLY A 201 4.19 12.56 1.75
N PHE A 202 5.09 12.59 0.77
CA PHE A 202 5.86 11.42 0.33
C PHE A 202 7.18 11.83 -0.33
N TRP A 203 8.13 10.89 -0.38
CA TRP A 203 9.37 11.06 -1.10
C TRP A 203 9.23 10.65 -2.55
N VAL A 204 9.78 11.45 -3.46
CA VAL A 204 9.94 11.10 -4.87
C VAL A 204 11.39 11.30 -5.31
N ALA A 205 11.85 10.50 -6.27
CA ALA A 205 13.16 10.69 -6.88
C ALA A 205 13.27 12.11 -7.46
N LYS A 206 14.31 12.85 -7.09
CA LYS A 206 14.51 14.24 -7.52
C LYS A 206 14.85 14.36 -8.99
N TYR A 207 15.52 13.36 -9.51
CA TYR A 207 15.91 13.27 -10.93
C TYR A 207 15.23 12.08 -11.57
N GLU A 208 15.07 12.13 -12.88
CA GLU A 208 14.60 10.99 -13.66
C GLU A 208 15.43 9.74 -13.36
N ALA A 209 14.78 8.57 -13.44
CA ALA A 209 15.48 7.30 -13.36
C ALA A 209 16.60 7.26 -14.41
N GLY A 210 17.83 7.18 -13.96
CA GLY A 210 19.00 7.38 -14.82
C GLY A 210 20.02 6.25 -14.74
N LEU A 211 20.86 6.21 -15.77
CA LEU A 211 22.03 5.36 -15.92
C LEU A 211 23.28 6.22 -16.13
N THR A 212 24.45 5.65 -15.84
CA THR A 212 25.73 6.24 -16.28
C THR A 212 25.84 6.17 -17.80
N GLU A 213 26.64 7.05 -18.42
CA GLU A 213 26.81 7.10 -19.86
C GLU A 213 27.27 5.77 -20.47
N GLU A 214 28.15 5.05 -19.77
CA GLU A 214 28.63 3.72 -20.19
C GLU A 214 27.54 2.66 -20.23
N ASN A 215 26.46 2.85 -19.47
CA ASN A 215 25.30 1.95 -19.40
C ASN A 215 24.11 2.48 -20.21
N ASN A 216 24.32 3.52 -21.02
CA ASN A 216 23.27 4.11 -21.85
C ASN A 216 22.65 3.06 -22.77
N ARG A 217 21.33 3.09 -22.88
CA ARG A 217 20.56 2.12 -23.66
C ARG A 217 20.16 2.70 -25.00
N THR A 218 20.51 2.00 -26.06
CA THR A 218 20.20 2.38 -27.45
C THR A 218 19.15 1.48 -28.09
N SER A 219 18.76 0.40 -27.41
CA SER A 219 17.73 -0.54 -27.88
C SER A 219 17.11 -1.28 -26.68
N HIS A 220 16.01 -1.96 -26.92
CA HIS A 220 15.38 -2.78 -25.90
C HIS A 220 16.21 -4.03 -25.61
N THR A 221 16.58 -4.18 -24.35
CA THR A 221 17.14 -5.41 -23.76
C THR A 221 16.55 -5.55 -22.34
N THR A 222 16.53 -6.74 -21.78
CA THR A 222 16.05 -6.90 -20.39
C THR A 222 16.91 -6.08 -19.44
N PRO A 223 16.32 -5.12 -18.68
CA PRO A 223 17.08 -4.29 -17.77
C PRO A 223 17.57 -5.07 -16.54
N THR A 224 18.86 -4.87 -16.22
CA THR A 224 19.54 -5.59 -15.10
C THR A 224 20.20 -4.66 -14.09
N ILE A 225 20.24 -3.35 -14.37
CA ILE A 225 20.90 -2.35 -13.54
C ILE A 225 19.83 -1.49 -12.86
N ALA A 226 19.92 -1.34 -11.54
CA ALA A 226 19.02 -0.46 -10.79
C ALA A 226 19.17 1.00 -11.27
N PRO A 227 18.07 1.73 -11.46
CA PRO A 227 18.12 3.15 -11.79
C PRO A 227 18.68 3.96 -10.63
N LYS A 228 19.28 5.11 -10.95
CA LYS A 228 19.78 6.08 -9.98
C LYS A 228 19.04 7.41 -10.14
N SER A 229 18.87 8.13 -9.03
CA SER A 229 18.32 9.48 -8.99
C SER A 229 19.42 10.49 -8.72
N LYS A 230 20.22 10.79 -9.77
CA LYS A 230 21.37 11.71 -9.69
C LYS A 230 21.37 12.67 -10.86
N GLN A 231 21.97 13.84 -10.64
CA GLN A 231 22.22 14.80 -11.70
C GLN A 231 23.21 14.24 -12.74
N ASN A 232 23.05 14.68 -13.99
CA ASN A 232 23.95 14.36 -15.11
C ASN A 232 24.00 12.86 -15.46
N LEU A 233 22.93 12.11 -15.22
CA LEU A 233 22.75 10.78 -15.75
C LEU A 233 21.91 10.80 -17.03
N VAL A 234 22.09 9.79 -17.88
CA VAL A 234 21.22 9.58 -19.03
C VAL A 234 19.90 8.93 -18.60
N PRO A 235 18.75 9.37 -19.11
CA PRO A 235 17.46 8.77 -18.77
C PRO A 235 17.40 7.28 -19.06
N TYR A 236 16.72 6.53 -18.21
CA TYR A 236 16.51 5.10 -18.39
C TYR A 236 15.44 4.87 -19.45
N THR A 237 15.84 4.54 -20.66
CA THR A 237 14.98 4.37 -21.84
C THR A 237 14.82 2.91 -22.24
N TYR A 238 13.98 2.64 -23.25
CA TYR A 238 13.71 1.31 -23.81
C TYR A 238 13.24 0.28 -22.75
N VAL A 239 12.27 0.67 -21.94
CA VAL A 239 11.65 -0.19 -20.92
C VAL A 239 10.15 -0.30 -21.14
N THR A 240 9.62 -1.47 -20.90
CA THR A 240 8.18 -1.71 -20.77
C THR A 240 7.67 -1.29 -19.39
N ARG A 241 6.36 -1.15 -19.24
CA ARG A 241 5.72 -0.88 -17.94
C ARG A 241 6.12 -1.88 -16.86
N THR A 242 6.11 -3.16 -17.19
CA THR A 242 6.48 -4.23 -16.27
C THR A 242 7.96 -4.21 -15.89
N GLU A 243 8.84 -3.86 -16.84
CA GLU A 243 10.26 -3.66 -16.56
C GLU A 243 10.49 -2.42 -15.68
N ALA A 244 9.78 -1.33 -15.93
CA ALA A 244 9.85 -0.13 -15.08
C ALA A 244 9.45 -0.44 -13.63
N LYS A 245 8.40 -1.29 -13.43
CA LYS A 245 8.03 -1.78 -12.09
C LYS A 245 9.17 -2.57 -11.45
N LYS A 246 9.79 -3.52 -12.18
CA LYS A 246 10.93 -4.30 -11.68
C LYS A 246 12.11 -3.40 -11.32
N LEU A 247 12.41 -2.42 -12.15
CA LEU A 247 13.48 -1.46 -11.90
C LEU A 247 13.23 -0.62 -10.66
N ALA A 248 12.01 -0.15 -10.46
CA ALA A 248 11.64 0.56 -9.23
C ALA A 248 11.83 -0.32 -7.99
N GLU A 249 11.49 -1.61 -8.07
CA GLU A 249 11.68 -2.59 -6.98
C GLU A 249 13.16 -2.99 -6.75
N MET A 250 14.07 -2.67 -7.69
CA MET A 250 15.52 -2.85 -7.51
C MET A 250 16.14 -1.73 -6.65
N VAL A 251 15.48 -0.58 -6.56
CA VAL A 251 15.87 0.49 -5.64
C VAL A 251 15.45 0.04 -4.24
N THR A 252 16.44 -0.28 -3.41
CA THR A 252 16.20 -0.80 -2.06
C THR A 252 16.90 0.06 -1.02
N TYR A 253 16.32 0.13 0.15
CA TYR A 253 16.91 0.75 1.32
C TYR A 253 16.53 -0.07 2.56
N THR A 254 17.38 -0.04 3.57
CA THR A 254 17.18 -0.78 4.81
C THR A 254 16.93 0.20 5.94
N LYS A 255 15.99 -0.11 6.81
CA LYS A 255 15.74 0.60 8.05
C LYS A 255 15.58 -0.42 9.16
N VAL A 256 16.45 -0.38 10.15
CA VAL A 256 16.44 -1.29 11.30
C VAL A 256 16.21 -2.76 10.85
N GLU A 257 17.14 -3.30 10.06
CA GLU A 257 17.11 -4.67 9.53
C GLU A 257 15.96 -5.01 8.54
N THR A 258 15.03 -4.09 8.31
CA THR A 258 13.94 -4.28 7.34
C THR A 258 14.31 -3.65 6.00
N THR A 259 14.29 -4.44 4.93
CA THR A 259 14.52 -3.94 3.57
C THR A 259 13.22 -3.51 2.92
N TYR A 260 13.20 -2.27 2.48
CA TYR A 260 12.11 -1.67 1.71
C TYR A 260 12.50 -1.56 0.25
N LYS A 261 11.50 -1.47 -0.61
CA LYS A 261 11.68 -1.34 -2.06
C LYS A 261 11.01 -0.08 -2.55
N GLY A 262 11.62 0.57 -3.52
CA GLY A 262 10.96 1.60 -4.30
C GLY A 262 9.76 1.05 -5.08
N SER A 263 8.92 1.94 -5.55
CA SER A 263 7.76 1.62 -6.39
C SER A 263 7.59 2.67 -7.49
N LEU A 264 6.85 2.33 -8.52
CA LEU A 264 6.33 3.33 -9.44
C LEU A 264 5.34 4.23 -8.67
N MET A 265 5.29 5.49 -9.05
CA MET A 265 4.26 6.41 -8.54
C MET A 265 2.89 5.96 -9.04
N PHE A 266 1.91 6.07 -8.15
CA PHE A 266 0.50 6.01 -8.54
C PHE A 266 0.10 7.33 -9.20
N GLY A 267 -0.97 7.31 -9.98
CA GLY A 267 -1.38 8.49 -10.71
C GLY A 267 -1.70 9.67 -9.81
N VAL A 268 -2.33 9.46 -8.67
CA VAL A 268 -2.58 10.52 -7.70
C VAL A 268 -1.28 11.16 -7.18
N GLN A 269 -0.21 10.37 -7.01
CA GLN A 269 1.10 10.92 -6.65
C GLN A 269 1.71 11.74 -7.79
N TRP A 270 1.56 11.27 -9.02
CA TRP A 270 2.01 12.01 -10.20
C TRP A 270 1.30 13.36 -10.34
N ASP A 271 0.01 13.41 -10.03
CA ASP A 271 -0.77 14.63 -10.06
C ASP A 271 -0.42 15.61 -8.92
N LEU A 272 0.15 15.12 -7.83
CA LEU A 272 0.59 15.91 -6.67
C LEU A 272 1.99 16.52 -6.86
N VAL A 273 2.81 16.00 -7.77
CA VAL A 273 4.15 16.50 -8.10
C VAL A 273 4.06 17.68 -9.06
#